data_627c57cc68f55cf433f48ae9004e2aa6
#
_entry.id   627c57cc68f55cf433f48ae9004e2aa6
#
_cell.length_a   1.000
_cell.length_b   1.000
_cell.length_c   1.000
_cell.angle_alpha   90.00
_cell.angle_beta   90.00
_cell.angle_gamma   90.00
#
_symmetry.space_group_name_H-M   'P 1'
#
loop_
_entity.id
_entity.type
_entity.pdbx_description
1 polymer ?
#
loop_
_entity_poly.entity_id
_entity_poly.type
_entity_poly.pdbx_seq_one_letter_code
_entity_poly.pdbx_strand_id
1 'polypeptide(L)'
;STRPIVDTWWQTETGGIMITPLPGMSTTKPGSATYPFFGVNPKIVHADGSECEPNEGGYLILEGAWPGMMRTVYGDHERFIKTYFSQQPGRYFTGDGARKDEDGCFWIMGRIDDVINISGHRMGTAEVESALVEHPSVCEAAVVGFPHEIKGQGIYCFVTLEGGSSPSPELAQELRQGVRKII
;
A
#
# COMPACT_ATOMS: atom_id res chain seq x y z
N SER A 1 -23.85 -11.46 1.93
CA SER A 1 -23.06 -12.15 2.96
C SER A 1 -23.44 -11.61 4.33
N THR A 2 -23.63 -12.48 5.32
CA THR A 2 -23.89 -12.10 6.72
C THR A 2 -22.59 -11.98 7.53
N ARG A 3 -21.46 -12.25 6.90
CA ARG A 3 -20.14 -12.16 7.55
C ARG A 3 -19.52 -10.80 7.24
N PRO A 4 -18.96 -10.10 8.24
CA PRO A 4 -18.25 -8.85 8.01
C PRO A 4 -16.97 -9.12 7.22
N ILE A 5 -16.64 -8.20 6.30
CA ILE A 5 -15.32 -8.08 5.71
C ILE A 5 -14.58 -7.04 6.55
N VAL A 6 -13.40 -7.39 7.03
CA VAL A 6 -12.61 -6.56 7.93
C VAL A 6 -11.27 -6.28 7.27
N ASP A 7 -11.12 -5.10 6.68
CA ASP A 7 -9.84 -4.63 6.17
C ASP A 7 -8.90 -4.38 7.35
N THR A 8 -7.72 -4.99 7.29
CA THR A 8 -6.81 -5.00 8.43
C THR A 8 -5.38 -4.81 7.93
N TRP A 9 -4.64 -3.89 8.57
CA TRP A 9 -3.22 -3.75 8.32
C TRP A 9 -2.39 -4.28 9.47
N TRP A 10 -1.39 -5.08 9.13
CA TRP A 10 -0.38 -5.63 10.03
C TRP A 10 0.83 -6.08 9.24
N GLN A 11 1.92 -6.36 9.92
CA GLN A 11 3.13 -6.96 9.35
C GLN A 11 3.56 -8.14 10.23
N THR A 12 4.35 -9.06 9.70
CA THR A 12 4.97 -10.13 10.50
C THR A 12 5.73 -9.54 11.68
N GLU A 13 6.42 -8.44 11.46
CA GLU A 13 7.25 -7.69 12.41
C GLU A 13 6.43 -7.01 13.50
N THR A 14 5.16 -6.74 13.27
CA THR A 14 4.30 -6.12 14.28
C THR A 14 3.77 -7.12 15.30
N GLY A 15 3.81 -8.42 14.99
CA GLY A 15 3.37 -9.49 15.90
C GLY A 15 1.88 -9.49 16.20
N GLY A 16 1.10 -8.65 15.51
CA GLY A 16 -0.34 -8.54 15.66
C GLY A 16 -0.92 -7.41 14.81
N ILE A 17 -2.24 -7.28 14.87
CA ILE A 17 -3.02 -6.29 14.14
C ILE A 17 -2.73 -4.87 14.69
N MET A 18 -2.50 -3.93 13.80
CA MET A 18 -2.16 -2.54 14.12
C MET A 18 -3.26 -1.54 13.76
N ILE A 19 -3.92 -1.73 12.61
CA ILE A 19 -5.00 -0.86 12.14
C ILE A 19 -6.13 -1.77 11.67
N THR A 20 -7.34 -1.59 12.19
CA THR A 20 -8.49 -2.47 11.87
C THR A 20 -9.80 -1.86 12.37
N PRO A 21 -10.91 -2.03 11.66
CA PRO A 21 -12.22 -1.73 12.22
C PRO A 21 -12.60 -2.76 13.29
N LEU A 22 -13.28 -2.30 14.30
CA LEU A 22 -13.88 -3.17 15.33
C LEU A 22 -15.33 -3.43 14.97
N PRO A 23 -15.74 -4.71 14.72
CA PRO A 23 -17.10 -5.06 14.38
C PRO A 23 -18.11 -4.58 15.43
N GLY A 24 -19.15 -3.88 14.96
CA GLY A 24 -20.19 -3.32 15.83
C GLY A 24 -19.83 -1.98 16.50
N MET A 25 -18.60 -1.49 16.36
CA MET A 25 -18.14 -0.21 16.92
C MET A 25 -17.69 0.79 15.85
N SER A 26 -16.98 0.32 14.82
CA SER A 26 -16.43 1.19 13.79
C SER A 26 -17.35 1.27 12.58
N THR A 27 -17.55 2.51 12.07
CA THR A 27 -18.09 2.68 10.71
C THR A 27 -16.98 2.35 9.72
N THR A 28 -17.24 1.38 8.85
CA THR A 28 -16.26 0.94 7.86
C THR A 28 -16.38 1.74 6.57
N LYS A 29 -15.24 1.98 5.92
CA LYS A 29 -15.16 2.50 4.56
C LYS A 29 -14.49 1.41 3.71
N PRO A 30 -15.09 0.98 2.57
CA PRO A 30 -14.48 -0.03 1.71
C PRO A 30 -13.05 0.33 1.31
N GLY A 31 -12.09 -0.60 1.46
CA GLY A 31 -10.67 -0.39 1.17
C GLY A 31 -9.88 0.35 2.25
N SER A 32 -10.50 0.80 3.33
CA SER A 32 -9.82 1.43 4.46
C SER A 32 -9.59 0.44 5.61
N ALA A 33 -8.37 0.40 6.14
CA ALA A 33 -8.05 -0.32 7.37
C ALA A 33 -8.68 0.35 8.62
N THR A 34 -9.29 1.53 8.44
CA THR A 34 -10.00 2.34 9.42
C THR A 34 -9.13 2.92 10.54
N TYR A 35 -9.24 2.46 11.76
CA TYR A 35 -8.64 3.11 12.93
C TYR A 35 -7.51 2.28 13.55
N PRO A 36 -6.54 2.95 14.21
CA PRO A 36 -5.52 2.27 14.98
C PRO A 36 -6.13 1.34 16.04
N PHE A 37 -5.53 0.17 16.21
CA PHE A 37 -5.86 -0.69 17.34
C PHE A 37 -5.37 -0.07 18.65
N PHE A 38 -5.93 -0.51 19.78
CA PHE A 38 -5.63 0.07 21.09
C PHE A 38 -4.15 0.05 21.43
N GLY A 39 -3.62 1.22 21.80
CA GLY A 39 -2.22 1.40 22.16
C GLY A 39 -1.25 1.53 20.98
N VAL A 40 -1.76 1.51 19.74
CA VAL A 40 -0.97 1.74 18.52
C VAL A 40 -1.08 3.20 18.09
N ASN A 41 0.04 3.83 17.75
CA ASN A 41 0.09 5.23 17.32
C ASN A 41 0.70 5.33 15.91
N PRO A 42 -0.06 5.05 14.84
CA PRO A 42 0.39 5.22 13.47
C PRO A 42 0.34 6.69 13.07
N LYS A 43 1.33 7.11 12.27
CA LYS A 43 1.41 8.43 11.66
C LYS A 43 1.70 8.29 10.17
N ILE A 44 1.25 9.27 9.39
CA ILE A 44 1.64 9.44 8.00
C ILE A 44 2.59 10.62 7.94
N VAL A 45 3.79 10.39 7.42
CA VAL A 45 4.85 11.40 7.44
C VAL A 45 5.54 11.55 6.09
N HIS A 46 6.08 12.72 5.84
CA HIS A 46 7.00 12.98 4.74
C HIS A 46 8.38 12.35 4.98
N ALA A 47 9.24 12.43 3.97
CA ALA A 47 10.61 11.92 4.07
C ALA A 47 11.44 12.61 5.17
N ASP A 48 11.16 13.88 5.46
CA ASP A 48 11.80 14.66 6.51
C ASP A 48 11.23 14.39 7.93
N GLY A 49 10.18 13.56 8.02
CA GLY A 49 9.54 13.17 9.26
C GLY A 49 8.44 14.10 9.75
N SER A 50 8.12 15.17 9.00
CA SER A 50 6.94 16.01 9.26
C SER A 50 5.64 15.25 8.97
N GLU A 51 4.57 15.50 9.74
CA GLU A 51 3.28 14.82 9.56
C GLU A 51 2.57 15.38 8.31
N CYS A 52 1.98 14.48 7.51
CA CYS A 52 1.19 14.82 6.33
C CYS A 52 -0.17 15.38 6.73
N GLU A 53 -0.72 16.25 5.89
CA GLU A 53 -2.09 16.75 6.02
C GLU A 53 -3.12 15.63 5.70
N PRO A 54 -4.38 15.80 6.14
CA PRO A 54 -5.45 14.85 5.77
C PRO A 54 -5.55 14.65 4.26
N ASN A 55 -5.75 13.40 3.84
CA ASN A 55 -5.78 12.94 2.46
C ASN A 55 -4.45 13.01 1.70
N GLU A 56 -3.40 13.52 2.31
CA GLU A 56 -2.06 13.49 1.73
C GLU A 56 -1.41 12.13 1.93
N GLY A 57 -0.78 11.63 0.88
CA GLY A 57 -0.04 10.36 0.90
C GLY A 57 1.38 10.54 1.45
N GLY A 58 1.80 9.63 2.31
CA GLY A 58 3.13 9.63 2.89
C GLY A 58 3.58 8.25 3.35
N TYR A 59 4.61 8.22 4.16
CA TYR A 59 5.14 7.00 4.77
C TYR A 59 4.37 6.66 6.04
N LEU A 60 3.91 5.42 6.13
CA LEU A 60 3.34 4.92 7.37
C LEU A 60 4.46 4.60 8.36
N ILE A 61 4.38 5.19 9.54
CA ILE A 61 5.27 4.90 10.67
C ILE A 61 4.46 4.56 11.91
N LEU A 62 5.06 3.88 12.87
CA LEU A 62 4.49 3.68 14.20
C LEU A 62 5.36 4.38 15.25
N GLU A 63 4.73 5.22 16.07
CA GLU A 63 5.37 5.88 17.19
C GLU A 63 5.21 5.07 18.49
N GLY A 64 6.28 4.99 19.26
CA GLY A 64 6.32 4.23 20.49
C GLY A 64 6.48 2.72 20.27
N ALA A 65 6.57 2.00 21.37
CA ALA A 65 6.70 0.56 21.38
C ALA A 65 5.36 -0.10 21.73
N TRP A 66 5.15 -1.31 21.23
CA TRP A 66 3.99 -2.15 21.56
C TRP A 66 4.47 -3.58 21.90
N PRO A 67 3.68 -4.36 22.66
CA PRO A 67 4.13 -5.67 23.18
C PRO A 67 4.55 -6.68 22.11
N GLY A 68 3.89 -6.68 20.95
CA GLY A 68 4.16 -7.62 19.84
C GLY A 68 5.31 -7.20 18.92
N MET A 69 5.91 -6.04 19.11
CA MET A 69 6.97 -5.51 18.25
C MET A 69 8.16 -6.47 18.14
N MET A 70 8.61 -6.73 16.91
CA MET A 70 9.83 -7.47 16.65
C MET A 70 11.03 -6.83 17.35
N ARG A 71 11.89 -7.64 17.98
CA ARG A 71 13.03 -7.14 18.76
C ARG A 71 14.34 -7.17 18.01
N THR A 72 14.46 -8.03 17.02
CA THR A 72 15.67 -8.19 16.20
C THR A 72 15.43 -9.14 15.03
N VAL A 73 16.36 -9.16 14.09
CA VAL A 73 16.54 -10.25 13.11
C VAL A 73 17.54 -11.25 13.68
N TYR A 74 17.23 -12.54 13.64
CA TYR A 74 18.11 -13.58 14.17
C TYR A 74 19.49 -13.54 13.51
N GLY A 75 20.52 -13.38 14.32
CA GLY A 75 21.92 -13.31 13.87
C GLY A 75 22.31 -12.01 13.17
N ASP A 76 21.40 -11.02 13.01
CA ASP A 76 21.68 -9.77 12.28
C ASP A 76 20.89 -8.59 12.87
N HIS A 77 21.31 -8.12 14.04
CA HIS A 77 20.68 -6.97 14.68
C HIS A 77 20.89 -5.67 13.93
N GLU A 78 22.00 -5.51 13.23
CA GLU A 78 22.26 -4.29 12.44
C GLU A 78 21.27 -4.14 11.29
N ARG A 79 20.92 -5.24 10.64
CA ARG A 79 19.86 -5.25 9.61
C ARG A 79 18.51 -4.81 10.18
N PHE A 80 18.16 -5.25 11.38
CA PHE A 80 16.93 -4.80 12.06
C PHE A 80 16.91 -3.28 12.22
N ILE A 81 17.97 -2.68 12.79
CA ILE A 81 18.06 -1.24 12.98
C ILE A 81 18.05 -0.50 11.63
N LYS A 82 18.85 -0.97 10.68
CA LYS A 82 18.94 -0.37 9.34
C LYS A 82 17.60 -0.37 8.61
N THR A 83 16.87 -1.46 8.66
CA THR A 83 15.61 -1.62 7.90
C THR A 83 14.48 -0.79 8.51
N TYR A 84 14.31 -0.83 9.85
CA TYR A 84 13.11 -0.31 10.48
C TYR A 84 13.29 1.01 11.23
N PHE A 85 14.52 1.49 11.45
CA PHE A 85 14.77 2.70 12.26
C PHE A 85 15.74 3.70 11.65
N SER A 86 16.37 3.39 10.50
CA SER A 86 17.35 4.32 9.92
C SER A 86 16.69 5.49 9.19
N GLN A 87 15.54 5.28 8.56
CA GLN A 87 14.86 6.32 7.79
C GLN A 87 14.09 7.31 8.68
N GLN A 88 13.57 6.83 9.80
CA GLN A 88 12.85 7.64 10.79
C GLN A 88 13.39 7.33 12.20
N PRO A 89 14.45 7.99 12.64
CA PRO A 89 15.09 7.67 13.91
C PRO A 89 14.12 7.71 15.10
N GLY A 90 14.09 6.62 15.88
CA GLY A 90 13.21 6.48 17.04
C GLY A 90 11.76 6.12 16.73
N ARG A 91 11.41 5.95 15.46
CA ARG A 91 10.08 5.54 14.99
C ARG A 91 10.19 4.28 14.13
N TYR A 92 9.24 3.37 14.28
CA TYR A 92 9.21 2.17 13.45
C TYR A 92 8.74 2.53 12.03
N PHE A 93 9.60 2.33 11.05
CA PHE A 93 9.34 2.57 9.65
C PHE A 93 8.79 1.29 9.00
N THR A 94 7.54 1.33 8.54
CA THR A 94 6.85 0.13 8.03
C THR A 94 7.29 -0.27 6.62
N GLY A 95 7.77 0.68 5.84
CA GLY A 95 8.02 0.49 4.40
C GLY A 95 6.74 0.52 3.56
N ASP A 96 5.62 0.90 4.15
CA ASP A 96 4.34 1.06 3.45
C ASP A 96 4.00 2.54 3.25
N GLY A 97 3.37 2.84 2.11
CA GLY A 97 2.73 4.11 1.84
C GLY A 97 1.29 4.08 2.33
N ALA A 98 0.84 5.19 2.90
CA ALA A 98 -0.54 5.33 3.35
C ALA A 98 -0.99 6.79 3.33
N ARG A 99 -2.29 7.02 3.47
CA ARG A 99 -2.88 8.32 3.79
C ARG A 99 -3.90 8.17 4.92
N LYS A 100 -4.16 9.27 5.60
CA LYS A 100 -5.21 9.36 6.62
C LYS A 100 -6.25 10.36 6.15
N ASP A 101 -7.52 9.99 6.12
CA ASP A 101 -8.57 10.91 5.69
C ASP A 101 -9.01 11.86 6.82
N GLU A 102 -9.92 12.79 6.51
CA GLU A 102 -10.44 13.79 7.45
C GLU A 102 -11.18 13.17 8.65
N ASP A 103 -11.75 11.96 8.47
CA ASP A 103 -12.41 11.22 9.56
C ASP A 103 -11.40 10.41 10.39
N GLY A 104 -10.12 10.46 10.06
CA GLY A 104 -9.04 9.75 10.75
C GLY A 104 -8.87 8.29 10.32
N CYS A 105 -9.51 7.85 9.23
CA CYS A 105 -9.36 6.51 8.70
C CYS A 105 -8.08 6.38 7.88
N PHE A 106 -7.37 5.27 8.07
CA PHE A 106 -6.13 4.95 7.36
C PHE A 106 -6.40 4.14 6.10
N TRP A 107 -5.76 4.55 5.02
CA TRP A 107 -5.80 3.92 3.71
C TRP A 107 -4.40 3.47 3.34
N ILE A 108 -4.19 2.18 3.22
CA ILE A 108 -2.88 1.60 2.88
C ILE A 108 -2.76 1.58 1.37
N MET A 109 -1.71 2.21 0.85
CA MET A 109 -1.47 2.37 -0.60
C MET A 109 -0.51 1.31 -1.17
N GLY A 110 0.02 0.44 -0.31
CA GLY A 110 1.00 -0.59 -0.68
C GLY A 110 2.42 -0.27 -0.22
N ARG A 111 3.38 -1.08 -0.68
CA ARG A 111 4.80 -0.92 -0.36
C ARG A 111 5.35 0.33 -1.05
N ILE A 112 6.23 1.06 -0.36
CA ILE A 112 6.89 2.24 -0.93
C ILE A 112 7.93 1.90 -2.02
N ASP A 113 8.48 0.69 -1.98
CA ASP A 113 9.35 0.12 -2.98
C ASP A 113 8.56 -0.29 -4.25
N ASP A 114 7.25 -0.53 -4.13
CA ASP A 114 6.34 -0.81 -5.25
C ASP A 114 5.67 0.45 -5.83
N VAL A 115 6.00 1.64 -5.30
CA VAL A 115 5.51 2.92 -5.83
C VAL A 115 6.32 3.33 -7.05
N ILE A 116 5.65 3.51 -8.18
CA ILE A 116 6.25 3.96 -9.43
C ILE A 116 6.14 5.49 -9.53
N ASN A 117 7.26 6.15 -9.84
CA ASN A 117 7.31 7.58 -10.09
C ASN A 117 7.25 7.88 -11.59
N ILE A 118 6.12 8.38 -12.07
CA ILE A 118 5.91 8.71 -13.47
C ILE A 118 5.69 10.21 -13.60
N SER A 119 6.63 10.92 -14.20
CA SER A 119 6.53 12.38 -14.45
C SER A 119 6.20 13.17 -13.18
N GLY A 120 6.69 12.73 -12.00
CA GLY A 120 6.43 13.38 -10.72
C GLY A 120 5.17 12.90 -9.98
N HIS A 121 4.37 12.03 -10.59
CA HIS A 121 3.22 11.40 -9.92
C HIS A 121 3.63 10.08 -9.29
N ARG A 122 3.31 9.91 -8.02
CA ARG A 122 3.49 8.65 -7.30
C ARG A 122 2.24 7.79 -7.47
N MET A 123 2.43 6.61 -8.03
CA MET A 123 1.34 5.66 -8.33
C MET A 123 1.70 4.29 -7.74
N GLY A 124 0.79 3.70 -6.98
CA GLY A 124 0.95 2.34 -6.46
C GLY A 124 0.76 1.32 -7.58
N THR A 125 1.60 0.27 -7.62
CA THR A 125 1.40 -0.84 -8.55
C THR A 125 0.04 -1.47 -8.37
N ALA A 126 -0.41 -1.63 -7.11
CA ALA A 126 -1.70 -2.22 -6.75
C ALA A 126 -2.92 -1.48 -7.33
N GLU A 127 -2.85 -0.14 -7.49
CA GLU A 127 -3.93 0.63 -8.12
C GLU A 127 -4.08 0.28 -9.60
N VAL A 128 -2.95 0.14 -10.30
CA VAL A 128 -2.94 -0.25 -11.72
C VAL A 128 -3.35 -1.71 -11.89
N GLU A 129 -2.90 -2.60 -11.01
CA GLU A 129 -3.28 -4.01 -10.98
C GLU A 129 -4.78 -4.16 -10.78
N SER A 130 -5.36 -3.45 -9.81
CA SER A 130 -6.79 -3.44 -9.55
C SER A 130 -7.59 -2.96 -10.75
N ALA A 131 -7.17 -1.88 -11.40
CA ALA A 131 -7.83 -1.37 -12.60
C ALA A 131 -7.77 -2.35 -13.79
N LEU A 132 -6.70 -3.14 -13.90
CA LEU A 132 -6.57 -4.18 -14.92
C LEU A 132 -7.49 -5.37 -14.65
N VAL A 133 -7.61 -5.80 -13.39
CA VAL A 133 -8.44 -6.95 -12.98
C VAL A 133 -9.94 -6.64 -13.06
N GLU A 134 -10.36 -5.38 -13.13
CA GLU A 134 -11.75 -5.01 -13.42
C GLU A 134 -12.20 -5.44 -14.84
N HIS A 135 -11.26 -5.68 -15.75
CA HIS A 135 -11.60 -6.14 -17.10
C HIS A 135 -11.99 -7.62 -17.10
N PRO A 136 -13.15 -8.01 -17.69
CA PRO A 136 -13.68 -9.39 -17.61
C PRO A 136 -12.79 -10.45 -18.26
N SER A 137 -11.84 -10.07 -19.10
CA SER A 137 -10.86 -10.98 -19.71
C SER A 137 -9.59 -11.15 -18.89
N VAL A 138 -9.45 -10.49 -17.73
CA VAL A 138 -8.24 -10.50 -16.89
C VAL A 138 -8.51 -11.29 -15.61
N CYS A 139 -7.73 -12.33 -15.39
CA CYS A 139 -7.74 -13.13 -14.18
C CYS A 139 -6.82 -12.54 -13.10
N GLU A 140 -5.62 -12.12 -13.51
CA GLU A 140 -4.58 -11.63 -12.62
C GLU A 140 -3.71 -10.61 -13.35
N ALA A 141 -3.20 -9.62 -12.64
CA ALA A 141 -2.26 -8.64 -13.16
C ALA A 141 -1.09 -8.43 -12.19
N ALA A 142 0.10 -8.18 -12.74
CA ALA A 142 1.27 -7.76 -12.00
C ALA A 142 1.90 -6.54 -12.69
N VAL A 143 2.26 -5.54 -11.93
CA VAL A 143 2.77 -4.26 -12.43
C VAL A 143 4.15 -3.98 -11.89
N VAL A 144 5.07 -3.58 -12.77
CA VAL A 144 6.43 -3.21 -12.41
C VAL A 144 6.83 -1.88 -13.04
N GLY A 145 7.61 -1.12 -12.29
CA GLY A 145 8.29 0.07 -12.83
C GLY A 145 9.55 -0.33 -13.59
N PHE A 146 9.84 0.37 -14.68
CA PHE A 146 11.13 0.24 -15.39
C PHE A 146 11.71 1.63 -15.69
N PRO A 147 13.04 1.78 -15.76
CA PRO A 147 13.66 3.05 -16.09
C PRO A 147 13.20 3.58 -17.46
N HIS A 148 12.82 4.85 -17.51
CA HIS A 148 12.39 5.52 -18.74
C HIS A 148 13.08 6.87 -18.86
N GLU A 149 13.77 7.13 -19.99
CA GLU A 149 14.66 8.29 -20.19
C GLU A 149 13.97 9.65 -19.99
N ILE A 150 12.68 9.78 -20.34
CA ILE A 150 11.95 11.05 -20.28
C ILE A 150 11.08 11.15 -19.00
N LYS A 151 10.50 10.04 -18.56
CA LYS A 151 9.48 10.02 -17.49
C LYS A 151 10.04 9.63 -16.12
N GLY A 152 11.33 9.32 -16.04
CA GLY A 152 11.96 8.70 -14.87
C GLY A 152 11.64 7.21 -14.81
N GLN A 153 10.39 6.84 -14.68
CA GLN A 153 9.92 5.44 -14.75
C GLN A 153 8.78 5.30 -15.76
N GLY A 154 8.69 4.13 -16.37
CA GLY A 154 7.57 3.65 -17.16
C GLY A 154 6.89 2.49 -16.44
N ILE A 155 5.65 2.19 -16.83
CA ILE A 155 4.87 1.05 -16.29
C ILE A 155 4.95 -0.10 -17.30
N TYR A 156 5.23 -1.29 -16.80
CA TYR A 156 5.06 -2.54 -17.52
C TYR A 156 4.09 -3.44 -16.78
N CYS A 157 3.07 -3.93 -17.48
CA CYS A 157 2.03 -4.78 -16.90
C CYS A 157 2.11 -6.17 -17.50
N PHE A 158 2.13 -7.18 -16.65
CA PHE A 158 1.91 -8.57 -16.99
C PHE A 158 0.46 -8.90 -16.68
N VAL A 159 -0.21 -9.62 -17.58
CA VAL A 159 -1.64 -9.96 -17.43
C VAL A 159 -1.84 -11.42 -17.72
N THR A 160 -2.48 -12.13 -16.80
CA THR A 160 -3.00 -13.47 -17.00
C THR A 160 -4.45 -13.35 -17.47
N LEU A 161 -4.76 -13.95 -18.60
CA LEU A 161 -6.11 -13.88 -19.16
C LEU A 161 -7.01 -14.96 -18.58
N GLU A 162 -8.31 -14.65 -18.47
CA GLU A 162 -9.35 -15.62 -18.18
C GLU A 162 -9.45 -16.71 -19.24
N GLY A 163 -9.87 -17.93 -18.83
CA GLY A 163 -10.05 -19.07 -19.73
C GLY A 163 -11.03 -18.75 -20.86
N GLY A 164 -10.55 -18.90 -22.10
CA GLY A 164 -11.31 -18.57 -23.32
C GLY A 164 -10.94 -17.23 -23.95
N SER A 165 -10.20 -16.37 -23.28
CA SER A 165 -9.64 -15.15 -23.84
C SER A 165 -8.29 -15.43 -24.49
N SER A 166 -7.96 -14.70 -25.57
CA SER A 166 -6.67 -14.81 -26.27
C SER A 166 -5.98 -13.46 -26.33
N PRO A 167 -4.63 -13.42 -26.22
CA PRO A 167 -3.90 -12.16 -26.34
C PRO A 167 -4.04 -11.57 -27.74
N SER A 168 -4.34 -10.27 -27.80
CA SER A 168 -4.39 -9.52 -29.06
C SER A 168 -3.96 -8.06 -28.85
N PRO A 169 -3.53 -7.36 -29.91
CA PRO A 169 -3.24 -5.93 -29.84
C PRO A 169 -4.43 -5.08 -29.43
N GLU A 170 -5.65 -5.48 -29.83
CA GLU A 170 -6.90 -4.80 -29.51
C GLU A 170 -7.18 -4.89 -28.02
N LEU A 171 -7.10 -6.09 -27.43
CA LEU A 171 -7.25 -6.30 -25.99
C LEU A 171 -6.21 -5.50 -25.19
N ALA A 172 -4.96 -5.47 -25.64
CA ALA A 172 -3.93 -4.67 -25.00
C ALA A 172 -4.25 -3.16 -25.03
N GLN A 173 -4.90 -2.69 -26.09
CA GLN A 173 -5.33 -1.29 -26.19
C GLN A 173 -6.55 -1.01 -25.29
N GLU A 174 -7.51 -1.92 -25.20
CA GLU A 174 -8.66 -1.84 -24.30
C GLU A 174 -8.22 -1.76 -22.84
N LEU A 175 -7.31 -2.62 -22.43
CA LEU A 175 -6.75 -2.61 -21.08
C LEU A 175 -6.06 -1.28 -20.74
N ARG A 176 -5.23 -0.75 -21.65
CA ARG A 176 -4.60 0.56 -21.47
C ARG A 176 -5.63 1.70 -21.36
N GLN A 177 -6.72 1.63 -22.13
CA GLN A 177 -7.78 2.63 -22.06
C GLN A 177 -8.60 2.48 -20.77
N GLY A 178 -8.84 1.26 -20.32
CA GLY A 178 -9.50 0.97 -19.05
C GLY A 178 -8.75 1.61 -17.88
N VAL A 179 -7.46 1.32 -17.75
CA VAL A 179 -6.61 1.91 -16.71
C VAL A 179 -6.64 3.45 -16.74
N ARG A 180 -6.50 4.07 -17.91
CA ARG A 180 -6.52 5.54 -18.06
C ARG A 180 -7.86 6.21 -17.71
N LYS A 181 -8.94 5.48 -17.59
CA LYS A 181 -10.24 6.02 -17.19
C LYS A 181 -10.44 5.98 -15.67
N ILE A 182 -9.68 5.11 -15.00
CA ILE A 182 -9.80 4.88 -13.56
C ILE A 182 -8.75 5.69 -12.81
N ILE A 183 -7.56 5.77 -13.38
CA ILE A 183 -6.38 6.49 -12.88
C ILE A 183 -5.99 7.58 -13.90
#